data_909dbecfa9ce219bf4447e110ca910f7
#
_entry.id   909dbecfa9ce219bf4447e110ca910f7
#
_cell.length_a   1.000
_cell.length_b   1.000
_cell.length_c   1.000
_cell.angle_alpha   90.00
_cell.angle_beta   90.00
_cell.angle_gamma   90.00
#
_symmetry.space_group_name_H-M   'P 1'
#
loop_
_entity.id
_entity.type
_entity.pdbx_description
1 polymer ?
#
loop_
_entity_poly.entity_id
_entity_poly.type
_entity_poly.pdbx_seq_one_letter_code
_entity_poly.pdbx_strand_id
1 'polypeptide(L)'
;MGLNSVVAVRPHLLAGTHEELCAALSGVHRYPKARSGYIVVTRDYFQQDCGMRLRERLSSFTDPLARRDWLARERRIKGLGYKEASHYLRNIGLRGYAILEKHILRSLAELGVISSPDPPTTRARYLAIEEKLRDFAARHAQIDFDELDLVLWSMKTGEILK
;
A
#
# COMPACT_ATOMS: atom_id res chain seq x y z
N MET A 1 -5.21 6.80 4.09
CA MET A 1 -6.34 7.36 4.85
C MET A 1 -5.78 7.89 6.16
N GLY A 2 -6.03 9.15 6.52
CA GLY A 2 -5.52 9.71 7.76
C GLY A 2 -6.15 9.07 9.00
N LEU A 3 -5.48 9.17 10.15
CA LEU A 3 -5.93 8.57 11.43
C LEU A 3 -7.39 8.92 11.77
N ASN A 4 -7.78 10.17 11.60
CA ASN A 4 -9.14 10.65 11.88
C ASN A 4 -10.19 9.93 11.01
N SER A 5 -9.88 9.64 9.74
CA SER A 5 -10.79 8.92 8.86
C SER A 5 -10.93 7.45 9.27
N VAL A 6 -9.87 6.81 9.76
CA VAL A 6 -9.91 5.43 10.28
C VAL A 6 -10.76 5.34 11.53
N VAL A 7 -10.57 6.27 12.46
CA VAL A 7 -11.38 6.35 13.70
C VAL A 7 -12.86 6.55 13.38
N ALA A 8 -13.18 7.47 12.46
CA ALA A 8 -14.56 7.78 12.08
C ALA A 8 -15.31 6.58 11.47
N VAL A 9 -14.67 5.78 10.61
CA VAL A 9 -15.33 4.63 9.96
C VAL A 9 -15.37 3.36 10.80
N ARG A 10 -14.56 3.27 11.85
CA ARG A 10 -14.39 2.04 12.63
C ARG A 10 -15.70 1.40 13.10
N PRO A 11 -16.71 2.14 13.63
CA PRO A 11 -17.98 1.57 14.06
C PRO A 11 -18.80 0.96 12.91
N HIS A 12 -18.63 1.47 11.67
CA HIS A 12 -19.42 1.10 10.50
C HIS A 12 -18.69 0.17 9.53
N LEU A 13 -17.40 -0.13 9.80
CA LEU A 13 -16.52 -0.80 8.83
C LEU A 13 -17.05 -2.18 8.40
N LEU A 14 -17.53 -2.98 9.34
CA LEU A 14 -17.93 -4.37 9.09
C LEU A 14 -19.37 -4.52 8.60
N ALA A 15 -20.27 -3.62 8.98
CA ALA A 15 -21.71 -3.76 8.71
C ALA A 15 -22.41 -2.47 8.28
N GLY A 16 -21.76 -1.32 8.35
CA GLY A 16 -22.38 -0.03 8.00
C GLY A 16 -22.76 0.08 6.53
N THR A 17 -23.83 0.82 6.26
CA THR A 17 -24.27 1.13 4.90
C THR A 17 -23.34 2.14 4.22
N HIS A 18 -23.51 2.33 2.91
CA HIS A 18 -22.79 3.37 2.16
C HIS A 18 -23.04 4.76 2.74
N GLU A 19 -24.29 5.05 3.14
CA GLU A 19 -24.72 6.32 3.68
C GLU A 19 -24.08 6.58 5.05
N GLU A 20 -24.08 5.61 5.94
CA GLU A 20 -23.45 5.71 7.27
C GLU A 20 -21.94 5.94 7.17
N LEU A 21 -21.27 5.18 6.30
CA LEU A 21 -19.84 5.35 6.03
C LEU A 21 -19.54 6.70 5.37
N CYS A 22 -20.39 7.17 4.46
CA CYS A 22 -20.25 8.47 3.83
C CYS A 22 -20.42 9.61 4.86
N ALA A 23 -21.42 9.52 5.73
CA ALA A 23 -21.63 10.47 6.80
C ALA A 23 -20.44 10.51 7.77
N ALA A 24 -19.94 9.34 8.19
CA ALA A 24 -18.78 9.24 9.08
C ALA A 24 -17.49 9.81 8.45
N LEU A 25 -17.35 9.75 7.14
CA LEU A 25 -16.18 10.30 6.42
C LEU A 25 -16.32 11.79 6.11
N SER A 26 -17.53 12.35 6.20
CA SER A 26 -17.78 13.77 5.93
C SER A 26 -17.01 14.64 6.93
N GLY A 27 -16.32 15.65 6.41
CA GLY A 27 -15.48 16.55 7.21
C GLY A 27 -14.10 15.99 7.61
N VAL A 28 -13.87 14.67 7.51
CA VAL A 28 -12.57 14.05 7.88
C VAL A 28 -11.83 13.43 6.68
N HIS A 29 -12.50 13.29 5.55
CA HIS A 29 -11.89 12.77 4.32
C HIS A 29 -12.27 13.60 3.10
N ARG A 30 -11.30 13.83 2.19
CA ARG A 30 -11.51 14.66 0.97
C ARG A 30 -12.57 14.09 0.01
N TYR A 31 -12.75 12.76 -0.02
CA TYR A 31 -13.65 12.07 -0.95
C TYR A 31 -14.57 11.07 -0.20
N PRO A 32 -15.48 11.54 0.66
CA PRO A 32 -16.27 10.66 1.52
C PRO A 32 -17.13 9.67 0.72
N LYS A 33 -17.85 10.15 -0.30
CA LYS A 33 -18.73 9.34 -1.16
C LYS A 33 -17.99 8.23 -1.91
N ALA A 34 -16.85 8.54 -2.51
CA ALA A 34 -16.07 7.53 -3.23
C ALA A 34 -15.45 6.50 -2.26
N ARG A 35 -14.93 6.96 -1.12
CA ARG A 35 -14.28 6.06 -0.14
C ARG A 35 -15.27 5.16 0.58
N SER A 36 -16.46 5.64 0.92
CA SER A 36 -17.52 4.79 1.48
C SER A 36 -17.93 3.68 0.50
N GLY A 37 -18.09 4.00 -0.79
CA GLY A 37 -18.36 3.00 -1.81
C GLY A 37 -17.23 1.97 -1.97
N TYR A 38 -15.98 2.40 -1.88
CA TYR A 38 -14.83 1.49 -1.92
C TYR A 38 -14.82 0.52 -0.73
N ILE A 39 -15.14 1.01 0.47
CA ILE A 39 -15.23 0.19 1.68
C ILE A 39 -16.30 -0.89 1.51
N VAL A 40 -17.51 -0.51 1.10
CA VAL A 40 -18.62 -1.46 0.92
C VAL A 40 -18.27 -2.54 -0.09
N VAL A 41 -17.86 -2.15 -1.31
CA VAL A 41 -17.53 -3.12 -2.37
C VAL A 41 -16.39 -4.06 -1.96
N THR A 42 -15.34 -3.53 -1.32
CA THR A 42 -14.20 -4.35 -0.89
C THR A 42 -14.57 -5.28 0.25
N ARG A 43 -15.33 -4.79 1.23
CA ARG A 43 -15.84 -5.60 2.35
C ARG A 43 -16.70 -6.77 1.85
N ASP A 44 -17.66 -6.47 0.97
CA ASP A 44 -18.58 -7.49 0.45
C ASP A 44 -17.82 -8.55 -0.35
N TYR A 45 -16.81 -8.13 -1.11
CA TYR A 45 -15.90 -9.06 -1.76
C TYR A 45 -15.13 -9.93 -0.76
N PHE A 46 -14.54 -9.37 0.27
CA PHE A 46 -13.79 -10.14 1.28
C PHE A 46 -14.70 -11.11 2.05
N GLN A 47 -15.94 -10.72 2.28
CA GLN A 47 -16.92 -11.62 2.89
C GLN A 47 -17.21 -12.83 1.99
N GLN A 48 -17.34 -12.63 0.67
CA GLN A 48 -17.59 -13.69 -0.31
C GLN A 48 -16.36 -14.58 -0.57
N ASP A 49 -15.18 -13.97 -0.75
CA ASP A 49 -13.95 -14.67 -1.15
C ASP A 49 -13.34 -15.46 0.01
N CYS A 50 -13.30 -14.89 1.22
CA CYS A 50 -12.59 -15.50 2.36
C CYS A 50 -13.31 -15.40 3.70
N GLY A 51 -14.58 -15.02 3.75
CA GLY A 51 -15.33 -14.88 5.00
C GLY A 51 -14.68 -13.90 5.97
N MET A 52 -14.08 -12.81 5.47
CA MET A 52 -13.28 -11.82 6.21
C MET A 52 -11.99 -12.37 6.84
N ARG A 53 -11.57 -13.59 6.53
CA ARG A 53 -10.32 -14.22 7.04
C ARG A 53 -9.12 -13.81 6.20
N LEU A 54 -8.86 -12.50 6.14
CA LEU A 54 -7.81 -11.92 5.29
C LEU A 54 -6.41 -12.45 5.60
N ARG A 55 -6.09 -12.70 6.87
CA ARG A 55 -4.79 -13.26 7.25
C ARG A 55 -4.57 -14.63 6.61
N GLU A 56 -5.55 -15.53 6.70
CA GLU A 56 -5.48 -16.87 6.12
C GLU A 56 -5.41 -16.78 4.58
N ARG A 57 -6.24 -15.93 3.99
CA ARG A 57 -6.23 -15.68 2.54
C ARG A 57 -4.88 -15.19 2.04
N LEU A 58 -4.26 -14.21 2.71
CA LEU A 58 -2.95 -13.70 2.34
C LEU A 58 -1.83 -14.73 2.57
N SER A 59 -1.94 -15.55 3.62
CA SER A 59 -0.98 -16.61 3.90
C SER A 59 -1.09 -17.80 2.92
N SER A 60 -2.21 -17.97 2.23
CA SER A 60 -2.37 -19.02 1.23
C SER A 60 -1.58 -18.80 -0.07
N PHE A 61 -1.11 -17.57 -0.31
CA PHE A 61 -0.22 -17.30 -1.44
C PHE A 61 1.22 -17.70 -1.11
N THR A 62 1.76 -18.65 -1.83
CA THR A 62 3.17 -19.04 -1.75
C THR A 62 4.08 -18.01 -2.46
N ASP A 63 3.59 -17.43 -3.56
CA ASP A 63 4.29 -16.38 -4.30
C ASP A 63 3.95 -14.98 -3.74
N PRO A 64 4.95 -14.23 -3.23
CA PRO A 64 4.75 -12.85 -2.75
C PRO A 64 4.20 -11.90 -3.82
N LEU A 65 4.57 -12.10 -5.09
CA LEU A 65 4.08 -11.28 -6.19
C LEU A 65 2.60 -11.53 -6.46
N ALA A 66 2.17 -12.79 -6.51
CA ALA A 66 0.76 -13.16 -6.66
C ALA A 66 -0.10 -12.62 -5.50
N ARG A 67 0.42 -12.61 -4.27
CA ARG A 67 -0.22 -12.01 -3.10
C ARG A 67 -0.48 -10.52 -3.28
N ARG A 68 0.53 -9.75 -3.71
CA ARG A 68 0.39 -8.32 -3.98
C ARG A 68 -0.51 -8.06 -5.20
N ASP A 69 -0.38 -8.85 -6.25
CA ASP A 69 -1.22 -8.76 -7.44
C ASP A 69 -2.70 -8.94 -7.10
N TRP A 70 -3.03 -9.88 -6.24
CA TRP A 70 -4.41 -10.05 -5.77
C TRP A 70 -4.95 -8.78 -5.10
N LEU A 71 -4.19 -8.13 -4.23
CA LEU A 71 -4.60 -6.87 -3.61
C LEU A 71 -4.69 -5.70 -4.60
N ALA A 72 -3.74 -5.59 -5.51
CA ALA A 72 -3.60 -4.41 -6.36
C ALA A 72 -4.42 -4.47 -7.66
N ARG A 73 -4.81 -5.68 -8.12
CA ARG A 73 -5.44 -5.90 -9.44
C ARG A 73 -6.83 -6.49 -9.37
N GLU A 74 -7.25 -7.06 -8.24
CA GLU A 74 -8.64 -7.51 -8.08
C GLU A 74 -9.56 -6.28 -8.13
N ARG A 75 -10.44 -6.23 -9.11
CA ARG A 75 -11.30 -5.07 -9.39
C ARG A 75 -12.27 -4.73 -8.26
N ARG A 76 -12.58 -5.69 -7.41
CA ARG A 76 -13.46 -5.53 -6.25
C ARG A 76 -12.71 -5.05 -5.00
N ILE A 77 -11.37 -5.11 -4.99
CA ILE A 77 -10.54 -4.46 -3.98
C ILE A 77 -10.29 -3.03 -4.44
N LYS A 78 -11.01 -2.08 -3.88
CA LYS A 78 -11.03 -0.70 -4.36
C LYS A 78 -10.01 0.19 -3.64
N GLY A 79 -9.33 1.03 -4.41
CA GLY A 79 -8.44 2.07 -3.86
C GLY A 79 -7.08 1.55 -3.39
N LEU A 80 -6.70 0.32 -3.73
CA LEU A 80 -5.36 -0.23 -3.54
C LEU A 80 -4.68 -0.38 -4.91
N GLY A 81 -3.64 0.46 -5.15
CA GLY A 81 -2.68 0.23 -6.20
C GLY A 81 -1.48 -0.56 -5.65
N TYR A 82 -0.42 -0.72 -6.47
CA TYR A 82 0.79 -1.47 -6.06
C TYR A 82 1.45 -0.88 -4.82
N LYS A 83 1.54 0.45 -4.74
CA LYS A 83 2.14 1.15 -3.61
C LYS A 83 1.35 0.90 -2.31
N GLU A 84 0.04 1.10 -2.35
CA GLU A 84 -0.83 0.90 -1.20
C GLU A 84 -0.88 -0.57 -0.77
N ALA A 85 -0.88 -1.50 -1.73
CA ALA A 85 -0.81 -2.94 -1.46
C ALA A 85 0.52 -3.33 -0.79
N SER A 86 1.66 -2.82 -1.28
CA SER A 86 2.97 -3.02 -0.65
C SER A 86 3.00 -2.48 0.79
N HIS A 87 2.50 -1.25 0.98
CA HIS A 87 2.43 -0.63 2.30
C HIS A 87 1.56 -1.44 3.27
N TYR A 88 0.38 -1.88 2.81
CA TYR A 88 -0.51 -2.71 3.62
C TYR A 88 0.16 -4.04 4.03
N LEU A 89 0.78 -4.76 3.08
CA LEU A 89 1.45 -6.03 3.34
C LEU A 89 2.59 -5.88 4.35
N ARG A 90 3.39 -4.84 4.23
CA ARG A 90 4.46 -4.56 5.20
C ARG A 90 3.93 -4.20 6.58
N ASN A 91 2.87 -3.42 6.69
CA ASN A 91 2.24 -3.06 7.96
C ASN A 91 1.67 -4.27 8.73
N ILE A 92 1.33 -5.34 8.03
CA ILE A 92 0.89 -6.60 8.66
C ILE A 92 2.03 -7.61 8.86
N GLY A 93 3.30 -7.19 8.66
CA GLY A 93 4.50 -7.98 8.92
C GLY A 93 4.99 -8.84 7.76
N LEU A 94 4.47 -8.67 6.55
CA LEU A 94 4.96 -9.36 5.36
C LEU A 94 6.05 -8.53 4.67
N ARG A 95 7.25 -9.11 4.52
CA ARG A 95 8.46 -8.42 4.03
C ARG A 95 8.67 -8.59 2.52
N GLY A 96 9.61 -7.83 1.96
CA GLY A 96 10.06 -7.95 0.58
C GLY A 96 9.27 -7.13 -0.45
N TYR A 97 8.50 -6.13 -0.01
CA TYR A 97 7.70 -5.25 -0.87
C TYR A 97 8.20 -3.81 -0.82
N ALA A 98 8.64 -3.25 -1.93
CA ALA A 98 9.00 -1.83 -1.99
C ALA A 98 7.76 -0.93 -1.86
N ILE A 99 7.90 0.19 -1.16
CA ILE A 99 6.91 1.25 -1.08
C ILE A 99 7.43 2.43 -1.90
N LEU A 100 7.10 2.46 -3.20
CA LEU A 100 7.59 3.45 -4.14
C LEU A 100 6.82 4.77 -4.02
N GLU A 101 7.09 5.51 -2.95
CA GLU A 101 6.56 6.84 -2.74
C GLU A 101 7.38 7.92 -3.46
N LYS A 102 6.83 9.12 -3.57
CA LYS A 102 7.46 10.24 -4.26
C LYS A 102 8.87 10.57 -3.76
N HIS A 103 9.08 10.50 -2.45
CA HIS A 103 10.39 10.79 -1.85
C HIS A 103 11.40 9.69 -2.19
N ILE A 104 10.98 8.43 -2.15
CA ILE A 104 11.82 7.29 -2.54
C ILE A 104 12.22 7.37 -4.00
N LEU A 105 11.27 7.62 -4.90
CA LEU A 105 11.55 7.76 -6.33
C LEU A 105 12.53 8.89 -6.62
N ARG A 106 12.40 10.02 -5.93
CA ARG A 106 13.35 11.13 -6.05
C ARG A 106 14.75 10.75 -5.57
N SER A 107 14.85 10.12 -4.40
CA SER A 107 16.15 9.65 -3.87
C SER A 107 16.81 8.65 -4.83
N LEU A 108 16.04 7.70 -5.38
CA LEU A 108 16.56 6.74 -6.36
C LEU A 108 17.05 7.40 -7.65
N ALA A 109 16.36 8.44 -8.13
CA ALA A 109 16.80 9.20 -9.31
C ALA A 109 18.09 10.01 -9.03
N GLU A 110 18.18 10.66 -7.87
CA GLU A 110 19.37 11.40 -7.45
C GLU A 110 20.58 10.49 -7.24
N LEU A 111 20.36 9.27 -6.76
CA LEU A 111 21.41 8.23 -6.63
C LEU A 111 21.74 7.52 -7.96
N GLY A 112 21.11 7.91 -9.07
CA GLY A 112 21.33 7.30 -10.39
C GLY A 112 20.80 5.87 -10.53
N VAL A 113 19.99 5.39 -9.59
CA VAL A 113 19.39 4.04 -9.62
C VAL A 113 18.30 3.95 -10.69
N ILE A 114 17.53 5.01 -10.83
CA ILE A 114 16.49 5.15 -11.88
C ILE A 114 16.70 6.45 -12.66
N SER A 115 16.22 6.48 -13.91
CA SER A 115 16.40 7.63 -14.81
C SER A 115 15.36 8.75 -14.61
N SER A 116 14.22 8.47 -13.98
CA SER A 116 13.15 9.44 -13.75
C SER A 116 12.44 9.16 -12.41
N PRO A 117 12.13 10.20 -11.60
CA PRO A 117 11.39 10.10 -10.36
C PRO A 117 9.87 9.98 -10.56
N ASP A 118 9.39 9.82 -11.82
CA ASP A 118 7.96 9.75 -12.10
C ASP A 118 7.34 8.50 -11.49
N PRO A 119 6.17 8.61 -10.86
CA PRO A 119 5.47 7.46 -10.30
C PRO A 119 5.18 6.39 -11.36
N PRO A 120 5.42 5.10 -11.07
CA PRO A 120 5.11 4.03 -12.00
C PRO A 120 3.59 3.90 -12.20
N THR A 121 3.14 4.02 -13.44
CA THR A 121 1.72 3.90 -13.82
C THR A 121 1.32 2.49 -14.22
N THR A 122 2.29 1.59 -14.44
CA THR A 122 2.06 0.20 -14.84
C THR A 122 2.73 -0.77 -13.87
N ARG A 123 2.18 -1.99 -13.81
CA ARG A 123 2.78 -3.11 -13.06
C ARG A 123 4.24 -3.34 -13.47
N ALA A 124 4.49 -3.44 -14.77
CA ALA A 124 5.83 -3.73 -15.28
C ALA A 124 6.84 -2.67 -14.83
N ARG A 125 6.49 -1.37 -14.91
CA ARG A 125 7.36 -0.29 -14.45
C ARG A 125 7.56 -0.32 -12.93
N TYR A 126 6.52 -0.64 -12.16
CA TYR A 126 6.65 -0.78 -10.70
C TYR A 126 7.66 -1.86 -10.34
N LEU A 127 7.52 -3.05 -10.92
CA LEU A 127 8.40 -4.18 -10.67
C LEU A 127 9.84 -3.91 -11.13
N ALA A 128 10.02 -3.25 -12.27
CA ALA A 128 11.36 -2.90 -12.76
C ALA A 128 12.08 -1.91 -11.84
N ILE A 129 11.36 -0.97 -11.21
CA ILE A 129 11.94 -0.06 -10.20
C ILE A 129 12.24 -0.83 -8.92
N GLU A 130 11.34 -1.69 -8.47
CA GLU A 130 11.53 -2.52 -7.28
C GLU A 130 12.75 -3.43 -7.41
N GLU A 131 12.98 -4.03 -8.58
CA GLU A 131 14.17 -4.84 -8.86
C GLU A 131 15.46 -4.01 -8.76
N LYS A 132 15.49 -2.83 -9.37
CA LYS A 132 16.63 -1.91 -9.25
C LYS A 132 16.90 -1.50 -7.81
N LEU A 133 15.86 -1.28 -7.01
CA LEU A 133 16.00 -0.99 -5.58
C LEU A 133 16.56 -2.19 -4.83
N ARG A 134 16.14 -3.41 -5.17
CA ARG A 134 16.66 -4.66 -4.61
C ARG A 134 18.14 -4.87 -4.94
N ASP A 135 18.52 -4.65 -6.18
CA ASP A 135 19.92 -4.71 -6.63
C ASP A 135 20.77 -3.65 -5.93
N PHE A 136 20.22 -2.46 -5.72
CA PHE A 136 20.89 -1.40 -4.98
C PHE A 136 21.09 -1.79 -3.51
N ALA A 137 20.07 -2.30 -2.83
CA ALA A 137 20.16 -2.79 -1.46
C ALA A 137 21.21 -3.92 -1.33
N ALA A 138 21.20 -4.88 -2.25
CA ALA A 138 22.16 -5.99 -2.25
C ALA A 138 23.63 -5.56 -2.39
N ARG A 139 23.88 -4.48 -3.14
CA ARG A 139 25.22 -3.90 -3.29
C ARG A 139 25.69 -3.09 -2.07
N HIS A 140 24.74 -2.64 -1.25
CA HIS A 140 25.01 -1.86 -0.04
C HIS A 140 24.62 -2.67 1.20
N ALA A 141 25.21 -3.85 1.35
CA ALA A 141 24.86 -4.96 2.24
C ALA A 141 24.66 -4.67 3.75
N GLN A 142 24.73 -3.43 4.18
CA GLN A 142 24.49 -3.02 5.57
C GLN A 142 23.02 -2.62 5.86
N ILE A 143 22.17 -2.54 4.83
CA ILE A 143 20.79 -2.08 4.97
C ILE A 143 19.86 -3.16 4.42
N ASP A 144 18.93 -3.63 5.24
CA ASP A 144 17.87 -4.53 4.81
C ASP A 144 16.98 -3.86 3.75
N PHE A 145 16.54 -4.64 2.76
CA PHE A 145 15.70 -4.14 1.67
C PHE A 145 14.44 -3.42 2.18
N ASP A 146 13.79 -3.98 3.22
CA ASP A 146 12.59 -3.40 3.80
C ASP A 146 12.85 -2.15 4.67
N GLU A 147 14.10 -1.92 5.06
CA GLU A 147 14.51 -0.74 5.81
C GLU A 147 15.02 0.37 4.89
N LEU A 148 15.49 0.02 3.70
CA LEU A 148 16.11 0.96 2.77
C LEU A 148 15.17 2.11 2.38
N ASP A 149 13.89 1.83 2.14
CA ASP A 149 12.93 2.88 1.82
C ASP A 149 12.67 3.83 3.00
N LEU A 150 12.71 3.33 4.24
CA LEU A 150 12.62 4.16 5.44
C LEU A 150 13.85 5.07 5.59
N VAL A 151 15.04 4.53 5.32
CA VAL A 151 16.29 5.31 5.33
C VAL A 151 16.24 6.40 4.27
N LEU A 152 15.88 6.06 3.03
CA LEU A 152 15.77 7.03 1.93
C LEU A 152 14.69 8.09 2.22
N TRP A 153 13.59 7.71 2.85
CA TRP A 153 12.53 8.63 3.26
C TRP A 153 13.03 9.60 4.36
N SER A 154 13.67 9.08 5.40
CA SER A 154 14.20 9.91 6.50
C SER A 154 15.27 10.90 6.03
N MET A 155 16.13 10.49 5.10
CA MET A 155 17.13 11.37 4.49
C MET A 155 16.50 12.56 3.75
N LYS A 156 15.30 12.38 3.17
CA LYS A 156 14.60 13.45 2.43
C LYS A 156 13.72 14.34 3.30
N THR A 157 13.12 13.79 4.32
CA THR A 157 12.17 14.54 5.17
C THR A 157 12.83 15.15 6.40
N GLY A 158 14.01 14.64 6.79
CA GLY A 158 14.65 14.97 8.06
C GLY A 158 13.93 14.42 9.28
N GLU A 159 12.88 13.61 9.08
CA GLU A 159 12.12 12.98 10.16
C GLU A 159 12.64 11.58 10.43
N ILE A 160 12.79 11.23 11.71
CA ILE A 160 13.08 9.86 12.14
C ILE A 160 11.78 9.28 12.64
N LEU A 161 11.28 8.26 11.94
CA LEU A 161 10.13 7.49 12.43
C LEU A 161 10.54 6.77 13.72
N LYS A 162 9.91 7.15 14.83
CA LYS A 162 10.06 6.48 16.11
C LYS A 162 9.15 5.28 16.19
#